data_d1b45c5a941345186e231b449614057d
#
_entry.id   d1b45c5a941345186e231b449614057d
#
_cell.length_a   1.000
_cell.length_b   1.000
_cell.length_c   1.000
_cell.angle_alpha   90.00
_cell.angle_beta   90.00
_cell.angle_gamma   90.00
#
_symmetry.space_group_name_H-M   'P 1'
#
loop_
_entity.id
_entity.type
_entity.pdbx_description
1 polymer ?
#
loop_
_entity_poly.entity_id
_entity_poly.type
_entity_poly.pdbx_seq_one_letter_code
_entity_poly.pdbx_strand_id
1 'polypeptide(L)'
;YCRSPIGRRNFFLELFMGISFAVMFNVQYSMFNLAIFWITTVIAVMDWETMLVSDWLVGLWFVLIVLTTQYSVLSFYGLLVGVGVIGGLWVLTKKRGMGEGDIGIAAVMGYWLGWPKIGVGLWVAFVAGAAFGIWQLAIGRKTMKSKIAFGPWLILGAWVGFYWGQSLIDLIT
;
A
#
# COMPACT_ATOMS: atom_id res chain seq x y z
N TYR A 1 -36.25 -1.59 -4.14
CA TYR A 1 -35.28 -0.50 -3.97
C TYR A 1 -35.00 -0.37 -2.47
N CYS A 2 -33.74 -0.72 -2.06
CA CYS A 2 -33.33 -0.63 -0.67
C CYS A 2 -33.17 0.87 -0.30
N ARG A 3 -34.03 1.36 0.60
CA ARG A 3 -33.98 2.72 1.16
C ARG A 3 -33.03 2.83 2.38
N SER A 4 -31.97 2.04 2.42
CA SER A 4 -30.97 2.20 3.48
C SER A 4 -30.24 3.53 3.31
N PRO A 5 -30.05 4.36 4.35
CA PRO A 5 -29.32 5.61 4.24
C PRO A 5 -27.88 5.32 3.84
N ILE A 6 -27.38 6.08 2.85
CA ILE A 6 -25.97 6.01 2.44
C ILE A 6 -25.13 6.38 3.66
N GLY A 7 -24.30 5.45 4.11
CA GLY A 7 -23.47 5.67 5.29
C GLY A 7 -22.50 6.83 5.06
N ARG A 8 -22.23 7.63 6.09
CA ARG A 8 -21.26 8.75 6.05
C ARG A 8 -19.91 8.34 5.46
N ARG A 9 -19.52 7.09 5.63
CA ARG A 9 -18.31 6.50 5.08
C ARG A 9 -18.27 6.54 3.55
N ASN A 10 -19.36 6.16 2.88
CA ASN A 10 -19.42 6.16 1.41
C ASN A 10 -19.26 7.58 0.87
N PHE A 11 -19.91 8.56 1.53
CA PHE A 11 -19.73 9.97 1.18
C PHE A 11 -18.27 10.41 1.28
N PHE A 12 -17.56 10.06 2.36
CA PHE A 12 -16.14 10.41 2.50
C PHE A 12 -15.24 9.74 1.47
N LEU A 13 -15.52 8.47 1.13
CA LEU A 13 -14.78 7.77 0.08
C LEU A 13 -15.01 8.39 -1.29
N GLU A 14 -16.25 8.70 -1.64
CA GLU A 14 -16.60 9.37 -2.89
C GLU A 14 -15.95 10.75 -3.00
N LEU A 15 -16.04 11.54 -1.91
CA LEU A 15 -15.40 12.85 -1.83
C LEU A 15 -13.88 12.76 -1.98
N PHE A 16 -13.23 11.82 -1.29
CA PHE A 16 -11.80 11.58 -1.38
C PHE A 16 -11.39 11.19 -2.80
N MET A 17 -12.12 10.27 -3.43
CA MET A 17 -11.86 9.85 -4.80
C MET A 17 -12.07 11.00 -5.80
N GLY A 18 -13.13 11.81 -5.62
CA GLY A 18 -13.41 12.98 -6.46
C GLY A 18 -12.34 14.06 -6.34
N ILE A 19 -11.91 14.40 -5.12
CA ILE A 19 -10.83 15.36 -4.88
C ILE A 19 -9.51 14.84 -5.47
N SER A 20 -9.19 13.56 -5.25
CA SER A 20 -7.98 12.94 -5.79
C SER A 20 -7.97 12.99 -7.32
N PHE A 21 -9.11 12.72 -7.97
CA PHE A 21 -9.26 12.85 -9.42
C PHE A 21 -8.98 14.28 -9.88
N ALA A 22 -9.63 15.28 -9.24
CA ALA A 22 -9.46 16.68 -9.61
C ALA A 22 -8.01 17.16 -9.44
N VAL A 23 -7.35 16.77 -8.36
CA VAL A 23 -5.94 17.12 -8.10
C VAL A 23 -5.02 16.45 -9.11
N MET A 24 -5.15 15.15 -9.34
CA MET A 24 -4.29 14.42 -10.27
C MET A 24 -4.50 14.84 -11.72
N PHE A 25 -5.73 15.18 -12.11
CA PHE A 25 -6.04 15.67 -13.44
C PHE A 25 -5.42 17.05 -13.73
N ASN A 26 -5.43 17.96 -12.75
CA ASN A 26 -4.83 19.29 -12.87
C ASN A 26 -3.29 19.27 -12.95
N VAL A 27 -2.63 18.24 -12.42
CA VAL A 27 -1.15 18.16 -12.35
C VAL A 27 -0.55 17.37 -13.53
N GLN A 28 -1.30 17.16 -14.61
CA GLN A 28 -0.85 16.42 -15.81
C GLN A 28 -0.28 15.01 -15.53
N TYR A 29 -0.78 14.33 -14.49
CA TYR A 29 -0.42 12.94 -14.27
C TYR A 29 -1.00 12.04 -15.38
N SER A 30 -0.21 11.03 -15.77
CA SER A 30 -0.67 10.03 -16.72
C SER A 30 -1.95 9.35 -16.23
N MET A 31 -2.90 9.05 -17.12
CA MET A 31 -4.11 8.27 -16.82
C MET A 31 -3.79 6.94 -16.13
N PHE A 32 -2.61 6.37 -16.39
CA PHE A 32 -2.14 5.17 -15.72
C PHE A 32 -1.85 5.39 -14.23
N ASN A 33 -1.24 6.51 -13.85
CA ASN A 33 -0.99 6.83 -12.44
C ASN A 33 -2.30 7.01 -11.68
N LEU A 34 -3.32 7.58 -12.32
CA LEU A 34 -4.67 7.69 -11.77
C LEU A 34 -5.29 6.30 -11.53
N ALA A 35 -5.19 5.40 -12.52
CA ALA A 35 -5.69 4.04 -12.40
C ALA A 35 -4.95 3.27 -11.28
N ILE A 36 -3.63 3.40 -11.18
CA ILE A 36 -2.82 2.83 -10.10
C ILE A 36 -3.28 3.36 -8.74
N PHE A 37 -3.50 4.68 -8.63
CA PHE A 37 -3.98 5.30 -7.39
C PHE A 37 -5.33 4.72 -6.95
N TRP A 38 -6.27 4.56 -7.87
CA TRP A 38 -7.59 4.02 -7.55
C TRP A 38 -7.55 2.55 -7.15
N ILE A 39 -6.80 1.73 -7.88
CA ILE A 39 -6.65 0.31 -7.55
C ILE A 39 -6.01 0.14 -6.17
N THR A 40 -4.93 0.87 -5.91
CA THR A 40 -4.25 0.80 -4.60
C THR A 40 -5.14 1.30 -3.47
N THR A 41 -5.96 2.35 -3.70
CA THR A 41 -6.95 2.81 -2.72
C THR A 41 -8.01 1.75 -2.44
N VAL A 42 -8.53 1.09 -3.47
CA VAL A 42 -9.50 -0.02 -3.30
C VAL A 42 -8.89 -1.17 -2.52
N ILE A 43 -7.66 -1.57 -2.83
CA ILE A 43 -6.93 -2.62 -2.09
C ILE A 43 -6.78 -2.21 -0.61
N ALA A 44 -6.39 -0.96 -0.33
CA ALA A 44 -6.22 -0.46 1.03
C ALA A 44 -7.53 -0.48 1.83
N VAL A 45 -8.63 -0.01 1.23
CA VAL A 45 -9.96 -0.01 1.87
C VAL A 45 -10.46 -1.44 2.10
N MET A 46 -10.28 -2.32 1.11
CA MET A 46 -10.68 -3.72 1.22
C MET A 46 -9.92 -4.43 2.35
N ASP A 47 -8.61 -4.27 2.42
CA ASP A 47 -7.82 -4.86 3.49
C ASP A 47 -8.18 -4.28 4.87
N TRP A 48 -8.45 -2.97 4.93
CA TRP A 48 -8.89 -2.32 6.18
C TRP A 48 -10.20 -2.88 6.71
N GLU A 49 -11.16 -3.19 5.84
CA GLU A 49 -12.50 -3.66 6.22
C GLU A 49 -12.57 -5.17 6.44
N THR A 50 -11.94 -5.93 5.57
CA THR A 50 -12.11 -7.39 5.51
C THR A 50 -10.88 -8.17 5.98
N MET A 51 -9.72 -7.51 6.08
CA MET A 51 -8.40 -8.15 6.28
C MET A 51 -8.10 -9.21 5.20
N LEU A 52 -8.68 -9.02 4.02
CA LEU A 52 -8.48 -9.85 2.84
C LEU A 52 -8.02 -8.99 1.69
N VAL A 53 -7.01 -9.45 0.98
CA VAL A 53 -6.49 -8.81 -0.22
C VAL A 53 -6.91 -9.64 -1.42
N SER A 54 -7.49 -8.98 -2.44
CA SER A 54 -7.85 -9.65 -3.68
C SER A 54 -6.63 -9.81 -4.58
N ASP A 55 -6.24 -11.05 -4.87
CA ASP A 55 -5.13 -11.36 -5.78
C ASP A 55 -5.35 -10.78 -7.19
N TRP A 56 -6.61 -10.70 -7.64
CA TRP A 56 -6.96 -10.08 -8.91
C TRP A 56 -6.63 -8.59 -8.96
N LEU A 57 -6.91 -7.83 -7.89
CA LEU A 57 -6.58 -6.41 -7.82
C LEU A 57 -5.08 -6.18 -7.75
N VAL A 58 -4.37 -7.01 -7.00
CA VAL A 58 -2.89 -6.98 -6.94
C VAL A 58 -2.29 -7.32 -8.30
N GLY A 59 -2.83 -8.34 -8.98
CA GLY A 59 -2.42 -8.72 -10.33
C GLY A 59 -2.68 -7.60 -11.35
N LEU A 60 -3.85 -6.95 -11.30
CA LEU A 60 -4.17 -5.82 -12.16
C LEU A 60 -3.22 -4.63 -11.90
N TRP A 61 -2.94 -4.33 -10.64
CA TRP A 61 -1.96 -3.31 -10.26
C TRP A 61 -0.57 -3.64 -10.84
N PHE A 62 -0.12 -4.89 -10.72
CA PHE A 62 1.14 -5.33 -11.30
C PHE A 62 1.19 -5.13 -12.83
N VAL A 63 0.12 -5.53 -13.54
CA VAL A 63 0.03 -5.35 -15.00
C VAL A 63 0.14 -3.87 -15.38
N LEU A 64 -0.57 -2.98 -14.69
CA LEU A 64 -0.48 -1.55 -14.94
C LEU A 64 0.93 -1.00 -14.73
N ILE A 65 1.63 -1.45 -13.70
CA ILE A 65 3.01 -1.04 -13.45
C ILE A 65 3.92 -1.54 -14.58
N VAL A 66 3.79 -2.80 -14.98
CA VAL A 66 4.58 -3.37 -16.10
C VAL A 66 4.37 -2.60 -17.40
N LEU A 67 3.15 -2.15 -17.67
CA LEU A 67 2.82 -1.36 -18.86
C LEU A 67 3.37 0.08 -18.81
N THR A 68 3.61 0.63 -17.63
CA THR A 68 3.99 2.04 -17.45
C THR A 68 5.46 2.22 -17.08
N THR A 69 6.09 1.22 -16.52
CA THR A 69 7.47 1.30 -16.02
C THR A 69 8.41 0.56 -16.98
N GLN A 70 9.56 1.17 -17.27
CA GLN A 70 10.61 0.47 -18.04
C GLN A 70 11.21 -0.65 -17.18
N TYR A 71 11.43 -1.78 -17.82
CA TYR A 71 12.09 -2.93 -17.19
C TYR A 71 13.49 -2.54 -16.70
N SER A 72 13.73 -2.71 -15.42
CA SER A 72 15.03 -2.42 -14.81
C SER A 72 15.44 -3.57 -13.90
N VAL A 73 16.73 -3.87 -13.90
CA VAL A 73 17.32 -4.81 -12.93
C VAL A 73 17.02 -4.37 -11.50
N LEU A 74 16.99 -3.06 -11.23
CA LEU A 74 16.67 -2.49 -9.92
C LEU A 74 15.22 -2.78 -9.50
N SER A 75 14.28 -2.89 -10.45
CA SER A 75 12.89 -3.29 -10.17
C SER A 75 12.82 -4.74 -9.67
N PHE A 76 13.60 -5.65 -10.27
CA PHE A 76 13.69 -7.02 -9.77
C PHE A 76 14.32 -7.13 -8.39
N TYR A 77 15.38 -6.38 -8.11
CA TYR A 77 15.96 -6.31 -6.77
C TYR A 77 14.94 -5.76 -5.75
N GLY A 78 14.19 -4.73 -6.14
CA GLY A 78 13.12 -4.20 -5.30
C GLY A 78 12.04 -5.23 -4.98
N LEU A 79 11.59 -5.99 -5.98
CA LEU A 79 10.64 -7.09 -5.79
C LEU A 79 11.18 -8.14 -4.82
N LEU A 80 12.43 -8.59 -5.02
CA LEU A 80 13.06 -9.58 -4.13
C LEU A 80 13.18 -9.07 -2.70
N VAL A 81 13.51 -7.80 -2.50
CA VAL A 81 13.56 -7.16 -1.18
C VAL A 81 12.17 -7.11 -0.55
N GLY A 82 11.14 -6.67 -1.29
CA GLY A 82 9.77 -6.61 -0.79
C GLY A 82 9.26 -7.97 -0.34
N VAL A 83 9.37 -8.98 -1.21
CA VAL A 83 9.00 -10.36 -0.88
C VAL A 83 9.86 -10.93 0.25
N GLY A 84 11.17 -10.68 0.23
CA GLY A 84 12.10 -11.18 1.24
C GLY A 84 11.80 -10.65 2.64
N VAL A 85 11.54 -9.34 2.76
CA VAL A 85 11.24 -8.70 4.05
C VAL A 85 9.86 -9.14 4.57
N ILE A 86 8.80 -8.96 3.77
CA ILE A 86 7.44 -9.27 4.24
C ILE A 86 7.21 -10.79 4.32
N GLY A 87 7.66 -11.55 3.32
CA GLY A 87 7.58 -13.02 3.34
C GLY A 87 8.44 -13.62 4.45
N GLY A 88 9.62 -13.07 4.71
CA GLY A 88 10.48 -13.48 5.83
C GLY A 88 9.79 -13.25 7.18
N LEU A 89 9.18 -12.09 7.39
CA LEU A 89 8.39 -11.81 8.60
C LEU A 89 7.19 -12.74 8.73
N TRP A 90 6.49 -13.04 7.63
CA TRP A 90 5.36 -13.97 7.62
C TRP A 90 5.79 -15.39 8.06
N VAL A 91 6.93 -15.88 7.56
CA VAL A 91 7.51 -17.17 7.98
C VAL A 91 7.94 -17.14 9.44
N LEU A 92 8.69 -16.11 9.86
CA LEU A 92 9.21 -15.96 11.22
C LEU A 92 8.09 -15.86 12.26
N THR A 93 6.98 -15.19 11.92
CA THR A 93 5.80 -15.07 12.79
C THR A 93 4.87 -16.28 12.75
N LYS A 94 5.27 -17.35 12.03
CA LYS A 94 4.45 -18.57 11.86
C LYS A 94 3.04 -18.25 11.35
N LYS A 95 2.93 -17.36 10.34
CA LYS A 95 1.67 -16.92 9.70
C LYS A 95 0.72 -16.13 10.62
N ARG A 96 1.18 -15.70 11.80
CA ARG A 96 0.33 -15.00 12.78
C ARG A 96 0.45 -13.49 12.75
N GLY A 97 1.55 -12.95 12.23
CA GLY A 97 1.86 -11.52 12.27
C GLY A 97 1.33 -10.73 11.06
N MET A 98 1.28 -11.35 9.87
CA MET A 98 0.92 -10.70 8.60
C MET A 98 0.05 -11.61 7.76
N GLY A 99 -0.77 -11.03 6.87
CA GLY A 99 -1.57 -11.74 5.87
C GLY A 99 -0.73 -12.23 4.69
N GLU A 100 -1.17 -13.29 4.03
CA GLU A 100 -0.52 -13.77 2.79
C GLU A 100 -0.62 -12.71 1.68
N GLY A 101 -1.71 -11.94 1.64
CA GLY A 101 -1.92 -10.84 0.70
C GLY A 101 -0.90 -9.71 0.81
N ASP A 102 -0.35 -9.45 2.02
CA ASP A 102 0.67 -8.43 2.22
C ASP A 102 1.96 -8.73 1.44
N ILE A 103 2.26 -10.03 1.23
CA ILE A 103 3.42 -10.46 0.42
C ILE A 103 3.22 -10.06 -1.04
N GLY A 104 2.00 -10.25 -1.57
CA GLY A 104 1.64 -9.83 -2.92
C GLY A 104 1.76 -8.31 -3.11
N ILE A 105 1.21 -7.53 -2.17
CA ILE A 105 1.33 -6.07 -2.17
C ILE A 105 2.81 -5.65 -2.13
N ALA A 106 3.62 -6.24 -1.26
CA ALA A 106 5.03 -5.92 -1.12
C ALA A 106 5.85 -6.31 -2.37
N ALA A 107 5.49 -7.40 -3.06
CA ALA A 107 6.10 -7.79 -4.32
C ALA A 107 5.89 -6.72 -5.41
N VAL A 108 4.63 -6.30 -5.60
CA VAL A 108 4.26 -5.30 -6.61
C VAL A 108 4.84 -3.93 -6.26
N MET A 109 4.75 -3.51 -4.99
CA MET A 109 5.39 -2.31 -4.47
C MET A 109 6.90 -2.32 -4.72
N GLY A 110 7.56 -3.44 -4.45
CA GLY A 110 8.99 -3.60 -4.65
C GLY A 110 9.40 -3.48 -6.10
N TYR A 111 8.64 -4.10 -7.01
CA TYR A 111 8.86 -3.99 -8.45
C TYR A 111 8.65 -2.54 -8.94
N TRP A 112 7.63 -1.86 -8.43
CA TRP A 112 7.30 -0.48 -8.81
C TRP A 112 8.37 0.52 -8.36
N LEU A 113 8.79 0.44 -7.11
CA LEU A 113 9.76 1.37 -6.53
C LEU A 113 11.19 1.06 -6.97
N GLY A 114 11.53 -0.22 -7.11
CA GLY A 114 12.90 -0.67 -7.32
C GLY A 114 13.80 -0.42 -6.10
N TRP A 115 15.04 -0.90 -6.21
CA TRP A 115 16.08 -0.58 -5.23
C TRP A 115 16.71 0.79 -5.55
N PRO A 116 17.02 1.66 -4.56
CA PRO A 116 16.84 1.49 -3.10
C PRO A 116 15.49 2.04 -2.56
N LYS A 117 14.62 2.61 -3.39
CA LYS A 117 13.37 3.28 -2.95
C LYS A 117 12.43 2.37 -2.17
N ILE A 118 12.44 1.05 -2.44
CA ILE A 118 11.66 0.07 -1.68
C ILE A 118 11.99 0.12 -0.19
N GLY A 119 13.26 0.37 0.17
CA GLY A 119 13.69 0.52 1.56
C GLY A 119 12.96 1.66 2.27
N VAL A 120 12.86 2.81 1.61
CA VAL A 120 12.11 3.98 2.12
C VAL A 120 10.63 3.63 2.29
N GLY A 121 10.03 3.02 1.27
CA GLY A 121 8.62 2.65 1.31
C GLY A 121 8.29 1.65 2.43
N LEU A 122 9.11 0.62 2.61
CA LEU A 122 8.96 -0.33 3.72
C LEU A 122 9.15 0.35 5.07
N TRP A 123 10.17 1.21 5.21
CA TRP A 123 10.40 1.95 6.44
C TRP A 123 9.19 2.80 6.83
N VAL A 124 8.63 3.56 5.88
CA VAL A 124 7.41 4.36 6.11
C VAL A 124 6.24 3.46 6.49
N ALA A 125 6.03 2.33 5.80
CA ALA A 125 4.95 1.40 6.08
C ALA A 125 5.04 0.85 7.52
N PHE A 126 6.24 0.44 7.95
CA PHE A 126 6.44 -0.08 9.31
C PHE A 126 6.27 0.99 10.38
N VAL A 127 6.85 2.18 10.18
CA VAL A 127 6.73 3.28 11.14
C VAL A 127 5.27 3.72 11.29
N ALA A 128 4.57 3.96 10.18
CA ALA A 128 3.17 4.38 10.20
C ALA A 128 2.26 3.29 10.78
N GLY A 129 2.45 2.04 10.37
CA GLY A 129 1.69 0.89 10.89
C GLY A 129 1.93 0.67 12.39
N ALA A 130 3.18 0.79 12.86
CA ALA A 130 3.50 0.68 14.28
C ALA A 130 2.90 1.83 15.09
N ALA A 131 3.02 3.07 14.61
CA ALA A 131 2.43 4.25 15.27
C ALA A 131 0.91 4.09 15.43
N PHE A 132 0.24 3.64 14.37
CA PHE A 132 -1.19 3.36 14.42
C PHE A 132 -1.54 2.21 15.37
N GLY A 133 -0.75 1.14 15.38
CA GLY A 133 -0.93 0.02 16.30
C GLY A 133 -0.81 0.44 17.76
N ILE A 134 0.21 1.24 18.09
CA ILE A 134 0.42 1.79 19.44
C ILE A 134 -0.76 2.69 19.82
N TRP A 135 -1.22 3.55 18.91
CA TRP A 135 -2.38 4.42 19.15
C TRP A 135 -3.65 3.61 19.45
N GLN A 136 -3.92 2.54 18.72
CA GLN A 136 -5.06 1.65 18.95
C GLN A 136 -4.99 0.94 20.31
N LEU A 137 -3.79 0.56 20.74
CA LEU A 137 -3.55 -0.02 22.06
C LEU A 137 -3.78 1.01 23.17
N ALA A 138 -3.27 2.23 23.01
CA ALA A 138 -3.38 3.30 23.99
C ALA A 138 -4.84 3.71 24.27
N ILE A 139 -5.70 3.67 23.23
CA ILE A 139 -7.14 3.97 23.37
C ILE A 139 -7.95 2.76 23.88
N GLY A 140 -7.32 1.60 24.07
CA GLY A 140 -7.99 0.38 24.55
C GLY A 140 -8.94 -0.27 23.52
N ARG A 141 -8.89 0.15 22.24
CA ARG A 141 -9.73 -0.43 21.18
C ARG A 141 -9.25 -1.78 20.71
N LYS A 142 -7.97 -2.08 20.86
CA LYS A 142 -7.36 -3.36 20.47
C LYS A 142 -6.43 -3.88 21.58
N THR A 143 -6.16 -5.16 21.57
CA THR A 143 -5.22 -5.82 22.45
C THR A 143 -3.99 -6.25 21.67
N MET A 144 -2.89 -6.60 22.34
CA MET A 144 -1.67 -7.11 21.71
C MET A 144 -1.87 -8.36 20.82
N LYS A 145 -3.00 -9.05 20.98
CA LYS A 145 -3.36 -10.22 20.17
C LYS A 145 -4.27 -9.90 18.98
N SER A 146 -4.73 -8.67 18.87
CA SER A 146 -5.63 -8.25 17.78
C SER A 146 -4.86 -8.14 16.48
N LYS A 147 -5.44 -8.65 15.39
CA LYS A 147 -4.90 -8.44 14.05
C LYS A 147 -5.15 -7.00 13.61
N ILE A 148 -4.18 -6.43 12.90
CA ILE A 148 -4.26 -5.10 12.28
C ILE A 148 -4.00 -5.28 10.79
N ALA A 149 -4.83 -4.70 9.95
CA ALA A 149 -4.60 -4.66 8.50
C ALA A 149 -3.29 -3.90 8.22
N PHE A 150 -2.36 -4.53 7.52
CA PHE A 150 -1.06 -3.93 7.20
C PHE A 150 -0.99 -3.39 5.78
N GLY A 151 -1.82 -3.90 4.88
CA GLY A 151 -1.90 -3.47 3.47
C GLY A 151 -2.03 -1.96 3.25
N PRO A 152 -2.90 -1.23 3.98
CA PRO A 152 -3.02 0.23 3.85
C PRO A 152 -1.70 0.96 4.12
N TRP A 153 -0.89 0.49 5.06
CA TRP A 153 0.41 1.06 5.40
C TRP A 153 1.47 0.76 4.34
N LEU A 154 1.42 -0.45 3.76
CA LEU A 154 2.27 -0.80 2.60
C LEU A 154 1.95 0.11 1.40
N ILE A 155 0.68 0.35 1.12
CA ILE A 155 0.26 1.22 0.03
C ILE A 155 0.66 2.68 0.29
N LEU A 156 0.49 3.16 1.51
CA LEU A 156 0.98 4.48 1.91
C LEU A 156 2.50 4.58 1.70
N GLY A 157 3.25 3.58 2.17
CA GLY A 157 4.70 3.49 1.95
C GLY A 157 5.08 3.45 0.48
N ALA A 158 4.30 2.76 -0.37
CA ALA A 158 4.51 2.70 -1.81
C ALA A 158 4.40 4.10 -2.44
N TRP A 159 3.37 4.87 -2.10
CA TRP A 159 3.19 6.22 -2.63
C TRP A 159 4.23 7.20 -2.10
N VAL A 160 4.60 7.14 -0.82
CA VAL A 160 5.68 7.96 -0.28
C VAL A 160 7.02 7.61 -0.93
N GLY A 161 7.32 6.32 -1.09
CA GLY A 161 8.52 5.86 -1.79
C GLY A 161 8.56 6.27 -3.27
N PHE A 162 7.40 6.32 -3.93
CA PHE A 162 7.30 6.75 -5.32
C PHE A 162 7.59 8.25 -5.48
N TYR A 163 6.95 9.11 -4.67
CA TYR A 163 7.10 10.56 -4.80
C TYR A 163 8.37 11.12 -4.16
N TRP A 164 8.70 10.64 -2.98
CA TRP A 164 9.79 11.22 -2.17
C TRP A 164 10.97 10.28 -1.92
N GLY A 165 10.89 9.03 -2.41
CA GLY A 165 11.90 8.01 -2.13
C GLY A 165 13.31 8.47 -2.53
N GLN A 166 13.48 9.08 -3.71
CA GLN A 166 14.78 9.55 -4.16
C GLN A 166 15.28 10.72 -3.30
N SER A 167 14.43 11.72 -3.06
CA SER A 167 14.78 12.90 -2.26
C SER A 167 15.17 12.53 -0.81
N LEU A 168 14.51 11.52 -0.24
CA LEU A 168 14.85 11.04 1.11
C LEU A 168 16.17 10.26 1.13
N ILE A 169 16.50 9.54 0.07
CA ILE A 169 17.79 8.84 -0.05
C ILE A 169 18.92 9.88 -0.18
N ASP A 170 18.74 10.86 -1.08
CA ASP A 170 19.74 11.89 -1.33
C ASP A 170 19.99 12.80 -0.10
N LEU A 171 19.04 12.84 0.85
CA LEU A 171 19.22 13.57 2.12
C LEU A 171 20.10 12.79 3.12
N ILE A 172 20.21 11.48 2.98
CA ILE A 172 20.90 10.58 3.93
C ILE A 172 22.29 10.21 3.42
N THR A 173 22.50 10.28 2.10
CA THR A 173 23.77 9.98 1.43
C THR A 173 24.57 11.23 1.12
#